data_c90a64319ddfe6c8abcbe067a4e20fa0
#
_entry.id   c90a64319ddfe6c8abcbe067a4e20fa0
#
_cell.length_a   1.000
_cell.length_b   1.000
_cell.length_c   1.000
_cell.angle_alpha   90.00
_cell.angle_beta   90.00
_cell.angle_gamma   90.00
#
_symmetry.space_group_name_H-M   'P 1'
#
loop_
_entity.id
_entity.type
_entity.pdbx_description
1 polymer ?
#
loop_
_entity_poly.entity_id
_entity_poly.type
_entity_poly.pdbx_seq_one_letter_code
_entity_poly.pdbx_strand_id
1 'polypeptide(L)'
;MPKDKRKRSGATESSPYSKPSAKAAAAHSIFKMNHDLGQHILKNPGVASAIVDKANLKQSDHVLEIGPGTGNLTVLILKKAKTVTAVEMDPRMAAEVTKRVQGTPEGNRLKVLLGDAIKMDYPHFDVCISNTPYQISSPLVFKLLSLKNPPRCAVLMFQREFAMRLFAKPGEKLYSRLSVNVQMWARVSHVMKVGRANFNPPPKVESNVVRIEPKHPRPQISYDEWDGLLRICFVRKNKTLSASFLGTSAVVELLENNYKLYCAQNDIAIDETSADDDAQMNEENGDEMEVEEEFRGFSDPDDVDDDVPDFFKTAQKKGGNRKKNRGAVTGIVRRKIEKVLGETELADKRARMCDEGDFLKLLYGFNQEGIHFA
;
A
#
# COMPACT_ATOMS: atom_id res chain seq x y z
N MET A 1 -43.63 -74.50 4.36
CA MET A 1 -42.18 -74.61 4.56
C MET A 1 -41.52 -73.53 3.66
N PRO A 2 -40.94 -72.43 4.16
CA PRO A 2 -40.24 -71.45 3.39
C PRO A 2 -38.74 -71.79 3.34
N LYS A 3 -38.12 -71.59 2.16
CA LYS A 3 -36.70 -71.85 1.90
C LYS A 3 -35.86 -70.65 2.30
N ASP A 4 -34.93 -70.87 3.21
CA ASP A 4 -33.89 -69.93 3.63
C ASP A 4 -32.93 -69.63 2.47
N LYS A 5 -32.78 -68.31 2.12
CA LYS A 5 -31.74 -67.81 1.22
C LYS A 5 -30.60 -67.20 2.06
N ARG A 6 -29.54 -67.97 2.30
CA ARG A 6 -28.27 -67.48 2.86
C ARG A 6 -27.60 -66.48 1.85
N LYS A 7 -27.48 -65.22 2.24
CA LYS A 7 -26.61 -64.24 1.57
C LYS A 7 -25.16 -64.56 1.93
N ARG A 8 -24.34 -64.89 0.94
CA ARG A 8 -22.88 -64.91 1.06
C ARG A 8 -22.37 -63.45 0.97
N SER A 9 -21.75 -62.94 2.03
CA SER A 9 -20.95 -61.72 2.04
C SER A 9 -19.58 -62.00 1.40
N GLY A 10 -19.39 -61.58 0.17
CA GLY A 10 -18.07 -61.59 -0.45
C GLY A 10 -17.26 -60.38 0.04
N ALA A 11 -16.28 -60.61 0.91
CA ALA A 11 -15.25 -59.63 1.19
C ALA A 11 -14.29 -59.56 -0.02
N THR A 12 -14.31 -58.46 -0.76
CA THR A 12 -13.30 -58.18 -1.79
C THR A 12 -12.04 -57.64 -1.10
N GLU A 13 -11.03 -58.51 -1.01
CA GLU A 13 -9.67 -58.07 -0.63
C GLU A 13 -9.17 -57.04 -1.66
N SER A 14 -8.89 -55.84 -1.20
CA SER A 14 -8.31 -54.78 -2.01
C SER A 14 -6.82 -55.09 -2.24
N SER A 15 -6.43 -55.23 -3.51
CA SER A 15 -5.04 -55.40 -3.94
C SER A 15 -4.18 -54.25 -3.42
N PRO A 16 -2.96 -54.48 -2.89
CA PRO A 16 -2.02 -53.42 -2.47
C PRO A 16 -1.59 -52.47 -3.59
N TYR A 17 -1.87 -52.77 -4.83
CA TYR A 17 -1.51 -51.99 -6.00
C TYR A 17 -2.70 -51.28 -6.70
N SER A 18 -3.87 -51.19 -6.06
CA SER A 18 -4.97 -50.42 -6.63
C SER A 18 -4.64 -48.91 -6.60
N LYS A 19 -4.64 -48.28 -7.78
CA LYS A 19 -4.47 -46.80 -7.90
C LYS A 19 -5.55 -46.14 -7.05
N PRO A 20 -5.18 -45.16 -6.18
CA PRO A 20 -6.15 -44.45 -5.37
C PRO A 20 -7.18 -43.72 -6.27
N SER A 21 -8.45 -43.83 -5.92
CA SER A 21 -9.53 -43.18 -6.65
C SER A 21 -9.29 -41.65 -6.68
N ALA A 22 -9.73 -40.98 -7.74
CA ALA A 22 -9.59 -39.53 -7.91
C ALA A 22 -10.13 -38.72 -6.69
N LYS A 23 -11.08 -39.28 -5.94
CA LYS A 23 -11.55 -38.72 -4.66
C LYS A 23 -10.54 -38.86 -3.53
N ALA A 24 -9.75 -39.95 -3.48
CA ALA A 24 -8.70 -40.13 -2.49
C ALA A 24 -7.49 -39.27 -2.79
N ALA A 25 -7.17 -39.03 -4.07
CA ALA A 25 -6.11 -38.10 -4.48
C ALA A 25 -6.45 -36.64 -4.15
N ALA A 26 -7.74 -36.25 -4.18
CA ALA A 26 -8.18 -34.92 -3.76
C ALA A 26 -8.14 -34.71 -2.25
N ALA A 27 -8.17 -35.78 -1.44
CA ALA A 27 -8.10 -35.70 0.04
C ALA A 27 -6.66 -35.54 0.57
N HIS A 28 -5.63 -35.76 -0.25
CA HIS A 28 -4.22 -35.54 0.06
C HIS A 28 -3.66 -34.22 -0.47
N SER A 29 -4.49 -33.19 -0.65
CA SER A 29 -3.97 -31.82 -0.80
C SER A 29 -3.36 -31.39 0.53
N ILE A 30 -2.05 -31.65 0.67
CA ILE A 30 -1.22 -31.34 1.84
C ILE A 30 -1.23 -29.83 2.20
N PHE A 31 -1.75 -28.98 1.31
CA PHE A 31 -1.84 -27.54 1.48
C PHE A 31 -3.29 -27.09 1.64
N LYS A 32 -3.78 -27.04 2.89
CA LYS A 32 -4.88 -26.13 3.19
C LYS A 32 -4.33 -24.70 2.97
N MET A 33 -4.82 -24.03 1.90
CA MET A 33 -4.51 -22.62 1.67
C MET A 33 -4.92 -21.81 2.89
N ASN A 34 -4.05 -20.95 3.36
CA ASN A 34 -4.39 -20.05 4.46
C ASN A 34 -5.14 -18.86 3.87
N HIS A 35 -6.46 -18.84 4.07
CA HIS A 35 -7.33 -17.74 3.64
C HIS A 35 -6.98 -16.42 4.35
N ASP A 36 -6.48 -16.50 5.57
CA ASP A 36 -6.08 -15.33 6.36
C ASP A 36 -4.85 -14.62 5.77
N LEU A 37 -4.04 -15.33 4.99
CA LEU A 37 -2.90 -14.79 4.26
C LEU A 37 -3.24 -14.39 2.81
N GLY A 38 -4.51 -14.46 2.40
CA GLY A 38 -4.96 -14.09 1.05
C GLY A 38 -4.29 -14.89 -0.07
N GLN A 39 -3.95 -16.17 0.18
CA GLN A 39 -3.21 -17.01 -0.77
C GLN A 39 -4.08 -17.42 -1.95
N HIS A 40 -3.75 -16.89 -3.14
CA HIS A 40 -4.32 -17.27 -4.43
C HIS A 40 -3.19 -17.66 -5.38
N ILE A 41 -2.97 -18.97 -5.56
CA ILE A 41 -1.87 -19.46 -6.39
C ILE A 41 -2.24 -19.34 -7.86
N LEU A 42 -1.41 -18.63 -8.62
CA LEU A 42 -1.51 -18.55 -10.08
C LEU A 42 -1.16 -19.91 -10.69
N LYS A 43 -2.14 -20.59 -11.30
CA LYS A 43 -1.94 -21.93 -11.87
C LYS A 43 -1.68 -21.94 -13.37
N ASN A 44 -2.03 -20.85 -14.09
CA ASN A 44 -1.88 -20.79 -15.54
C ASN A 44 -0.44 -20.45 -15.93
N PRO A 45 0.30 -21.38 -16.57
CA PRO A 45 1.71 -21.15 -16.95
C PRO A 45 1.87 -20.09 -18.04
N GLY A 46 0.89 -19.91 -18.93
CA GLY A 46 0.92 -18.86 -19.95
C GLY A 46 0.85 -17.46 -19.34
N VAL A 47 0.01 -17.27 -18.32
CA VAL A 47 -0.07 -15.99 -17.57
C VAL A 47 1.24 -15.75 -16.81
N ALA A 48 1.78 -16.77 -16.15
CA ALA A 48 3.04 -16.67 -15.43
C ALA A 48 4.20 -16.28 -16.38
N SER A 49 4.30 -16.92 -17.57
CA SER A 49 5.29 -16.56 -18.58
C SER A 49 5.12 -15.12 -19.06
N ALA A 50 3.90 -14.70 -19.36
CA ALA A 50 3.62 -13.33 -19.81
C ALA A 50 4.02 -12.27 -18.76
N ILE A 51 3.82 -12.53 -17.47
CA ILE A 51 4.26 -11.63 -16.38
C ILE A 51 5.77 -11.49 -16.39
N VAL A 52 6.50 -12.60 -16.46
CA VAL A 52 7.98 -12.60 -16.46
C VAL A 52 8.53 -11.96 -17.74
N ASP A 53 7.90 -12.19 -18.89
CA ASP A 53 8.31 -11.58 -20.17
C ASP A 53 8.18 -10.06 -20.14
N LYS A 54 7.12 -9.54 -19.51
CA LYS A 54 6.88 -8.10 -19.36
C LYS A 54 7.84 -7.40 -18.39
N ALA A 55 8.57 -8.15 -17.59
CA ALA A 55 9.63 -7.60 -16.75
C ALA A 55 10.93 -7.28 -17.56
N ASN A 56 11.06 -7.77 -18.78
CA ASN A 56 12.24 -7.59 -19.63
C ASN A 56 13.54 -7.88 -18.88
N LEU A 57 13.59 -9.09 -18.28
CA LEU A 57 14.73 -9.53 -17.47
C LEU A 57 16.00 -9.68 -18.30
N LYS A 58 17.11 -9.22 -17.72
CA LYS A 58 18.47 -9.45 -18.22
C LYS A 58 19.11 -10.58 -17.44
N GLN A 59 20.04 -11.30 -18.06
CA GLN A 59 20.82 -12.35 -17.38
C GLN A 59 21.68 -11.84 -16.23
N SER A 60 21.90 -10.52 -16.16
CA SER A 60 22.62 -9.85 -15.06
C SER A 60 21.72 -9.45 -13.90
N ASP A 61 20.38 -9.48 -14.06
CA ASP A 61 19.46 -8.93 -13.08
C ASP A 61 19.38 -9.78 -11.80
N HIS A 62 19.35 -9.10 -10.66
CA HIS A 62 18.96 -9.62 -9.37
C HIS A 62 17.47 -9.34 -9.19
N VAL A 63 16.65 -10.37 -9.04
CA VAL A 63 15.20 -10.23 -8.96
C VAL A 63 14.71 -10.45 -7.54
N LEU A 64 13.86 -9.55 -7.05
CA LEU A 64 13.08 -9.72 -5.83
C LEU A 64 11.70 -10.26 -6.20
N GLU A 65 11.34 -11.41 -5.64
CA GLU A 65 10.01 -11.98 -5.75
C GLU A 65 9.30 -11.92 -4.39
N ILE A 66 8.13 -11.29 -4.34
CA ILE A 66 7.31 -11.23 -3.12
C ILE A 66 6.18 -12.25 -3.21
N GLY A 67 6.08 -13.13 -2.23
CA GLY A 67 5.06 -14.18 -2.18
C GLY A 67 5.23 -15.22 -3.31
N PRO A 68 6.35 -15.97 -3.38
CA PRO A 68 6.57 -16.96 -4.42
C PRO A 68 5.54 -18.08 -4.41
N GLY A 69 4.90 -18.33 -3.24
CA GLY A 69 3.96 -19.42 -3.07
C GLY A 69 4.57 -20.76 -3.46
N THR A 70 3.97 -21.46 -4.41
CA THR A 70 4.50 -22.75 -4.91
C THR A 70 5.62 -22.59 -5.96
N GLY A 71 6.09 -21.37 -6.24
CA GLY A 71 7.22 -21.11 -7.14
C GLY A 71 6.89 -21.11 -8.64
N ASN A 72 5.62 -20.83 -9.01
CA ASN A 72 5.23 -20.82 -10.43
C ASN A 72 5.89 -19.68 -11.22
N LEU A 73 6.10 -18.51 -10.61
CA LEU A 73 6.87 -17.41 -11.20
C LEU A 73 8.37 -17.66 -11.00
N THR A 74 8.78 -18.11 -9.80
CA THR A 74 10.19 -18.32 -9.41
C THR A 74 10.96 -19.13 -10.44
N VAL A 75 10.44 -20.27 -10.89
CA VAL A 75 11.12 -21.13 -11.87
C VAL A 75 11.27 -20.47 -13.23
N LEU A 76 10.37 -19.59 -13.63
CA LEU A 76 10.46 -18.84 -14.88
C LEU A 76 11.43 -17.68 -14.78
N ILE A 77 11.46 -17.00 -13.63
CA ILE A 77 12.39 -15.91 -13.33
C ILE A 77 13.83 -16.45 -13.32
N LEU A 78 14.07 -17.58 -12.63
CA LEU A 78 15.38 -18.22 -12.54
C LEU A 78 15.98 -18.58 -13.90
N LYS A 79 15.17 -18.89 -14.91
CA LYS A 79 15.64 -19.15 -16.29
C LYS A 79 16.21 -17.91 -16.98
N LYS A 80 15.83 -16.70 -16.53
CA LYS A 80 16.15 -15.43 -17.20
C LYS A 80 17.02 -14.48 -16.39
N ALA A 81 17.00 -14.60 -15.06
CA ALA A 81 17.71 -13.72 -14.13
C ALA A 81 19.03 -14.34 -13.64
N LYS A 82 19.92 -13.51 -13.11
CA LYS A 82 21.16 -13.95 -12.46
C LYS A 82 20.86 -14.64 -11.13
N THR A 83 20.08 -14.00 -10.26
CA THR A 83 19.65 -14.55 -8.97
C THR A 83 18.21 -14.13 -8.67
N VAL A 84 17.56 -14.91 -7.84
CA VAL A 84 16.23 -14.58 -7.29
C VAL A 84 16.31 -14.58 -5.77
N THR A 85 15.89 -13.49 -5.16
CA THR A 85 15.58 -13.42 -3.72
C THR A 85 14.08 -13.47 -3.57
N ALA A 86 13.56 -14.55 -3.01
CA ALA A 86 12.13 -14.74 -2.78
C ALA A 86 11.80 -14.48 -1.31
N VAL A 87 10.84 -13.62 -1.03
CA VAL A 87 10.37 -13.31 0.34
C VAL A 87 9.02 -13.98 0.54
N GLU A 88 8.94 -14.88 1.51
CA GLU A 88 7.73 -15.64 1.83
C GLU A 88 7.44 -15.59 3.34
N MET A 89 6.19 -15.39 3.70
CA MET A 89 5.76 -15.34 5.09
C MET A 89 5.37 -16.73 5.62
N ASP A 90 4.86 -17.61 4.75
CA ASP A 90 4.43 -18.97 5.12
C ASP A 90 5.61 -19.94 4.99
N PRO A 91 6.10 -20.54 6.12
CA PRO A 91 7.22 -21.50 6.09
C PRO A 91 6.98 -22.71 5.19
N ARG A 92 5.71 -23.13 5.05
CA ARG A 92 5.32 -24.26 4.20
C ARG A 92 5.54 -23.93 2.72
N MET A 93 5.18 -22.72 2.30
CA MET A 93 5.40 -22.23 0.93
C MET A 93 6.89 -22.01 0.66
N ALA A 94 7.62 -21.45 1.63
CA ALA A 94 9.07 -21.30 1.53
C ALA A 94 9.79 -22.65 1.33
N ALA A 95 9.36 -23.68 2.07
CA ALA A 95 9.89 -25.04 1.88
C ALA A 95 9.52 -25.63 0.52
N GLU A 96 8.29 -25.40 0.06
CA GLU A 96 7.82 -25.91 -1.24
C GLU A 96 8.55 -25.29 -2.42
N VAL A 97 8.74 -23.96 -2.44
CA VAL A 97 9.50 -23.31 -3.50
C VAL A 97 10.95 -23.76 -3.52
N THR A 98 11.56 -23.95 -2.34
CA THR A 98 12.93 -24.46 -2.23
C THR A 98 13.04 -25.88 -2.80
N LYS A 99 12.13 -26.77 -2.39
CA LYS A 99 12.04 -28.15 -2.87
C LYS A 99 11.85 -28.22 -4.39
N ARG A 100 11.04 -27.32 -4.94
CA ARG A 100 10.73 -27.28 -6.37
C ARG A 100 11.94 -27.06 -7.27
N VAL A 101 12.92 -26.28 -6.81
CA VAL A 101 14.14 -25.98 -7.54
C VAL A 101 15.35 -26.82 -7.09
N GLN A 102 15.18 -27.60 -6.04
CA GLN A 102 16.23 -28.49 -5.53
C GLN A 102 16.67 -29.48 -6.61
N GLY A 103 17.98 -29.63 -6.80
CA GLY A 103 18.54 -30.53 -7.81
C GLY A 103 18.51 -29.98 -9.25
N THR A 104 17.97 -28.76 -9.47
CA THR A 104 18.07 -28.08 -10.75
C THR A 104 19.33 -27.21 -10.80
N PRO A 105 19.90 -26.95 -12.00
CA PRO A 105 21.06 -26.05 -12.17
C PRO A 105 20.79 -24.63 -11.63
N GLU A 106 19.53 -24.21 -11.66
CA GLU A 106 19.07 -22.91 -11.22
C GLU A 106 18.91 -22.81 -9.70
N GLY A 107 18.79 -23.93 -8.99
CA GLY A 107 18.49 -23.96 -7.56
C GLY A 107 19.48 -23.17 -6.70
N ASN A 108 20.76 -23.17 -7.05
CA ASN A 108 21.80 -22.41 -6.34
C ASN A 108 21.66 -20.87 -6.49
N ARG A 109 20.81 -20.42 -7.41
CA ARG A 109 20.56 -19.00 -7.68
C ARG A 109 19.32 -18.46 -6.97
N LEU A 110 18.58 -19.32 -6.25
CA LEU A 110 17.45 -18.96 -5.40
C LEU A 110 17.90 -18.75 -3.97
N LYS A 111 17.55 -17.59 -3.39
CA LYS A 111 17.62 -17.32 -1.96
C LYS A 111 16.21 -17.09 -1.44
N VAL A 112 15.75 -17.92 -0.52
CA VAL A 112 14.45 -17.74 0.14
C VAL A 112 14.65 -17.07 1.50
N LEU A 113 13.96 -15.96 1.73
CA LEU A 113 13.92 -15.23 2.99
C LEU A 113 12.55 -15.43 3.61
N LEU A 114 12.53 -16.00 4.81
CA LEU A 114 11.29 -16.17 5.57
C LEU A 114 11.01 -14.92 6.39
N GLY A 115 9.87 -14.28 6.16
CA GLY A 115 9.47 -13.10 6.92
C GLY A 115 8.39 -12.26 6.26
N ASP A 116 8.03 -11.18 6.97
CA ASP A 116 7.08 -10.18 6.49
C ASP A 116 7.77 -9.25 5.48
N ALA A 117 7.30 -9.28 4.25
CA ALA A 117 7.84 -8.45 3.17
C ALA A 117 7.78 -6.94 3.47
N ILE A 118 6.83 -6.50 4.28
CA ILE A 118 6.68 -5.06 4.57
C ILE A 118 7.70 -4.61 5.63
N LYS A 119 8.00 -5.47 6.60
CA LYS A 119 8.86 -5.12 7.76
C LYS A 119 10.34 -5.32 7.51
N MET A 120 10.71 -6.30 6.67
CA MET A 120 12.10 -6.66 6.46
C MET A 120 12.80 -5.76 5.44
N ASP A 121 14.11 -5.56 5.60
CA ASP A 121 14.96 -4.92 4.60
C ASP A 121 15.26 -5.89 3.45
N TYR A 122 15.31 -5.36 2.24
CA TYR A 122 15.64 -6.14 1.07
C TYR A 122 17.13 -6.01 0.72
N PRO A 123 17.77 -7.11 0.29
CA PRO A 123 19.06 -6.99 -0.39
C PRO A 123 18.89 -6.20 -1.69
N HIS A 124 20.00 -5.78 -2.30
CA HIS A 124 19.94 -5.11 -3.60
C HIS A 124 19.23 -5.98 -4.65
N PHE A 125 18.37 -5.36 -5.45
CA PHE A 125 17.66 -5.98 -6.55
C PHE A 125 17.40 -4.97 -7.69
N ASP A 126 17.37 -5.47 -8.91
CA ASP A 126 17.17 -4.67 -10.12
C ASP A 126 15.72 -4.64 -10.58
N VAL A 127 14.97 -5.72 -10.31
CA VAL A 127 13.58 -5.90 -10.73
C VAL A 127 12.79 -6.55 -9.60
N CYS A 128 11.56 -6.09 -9.37
CA CYS A 128 10.61 -6.75 -8.48
C CYS A 128 9.52 -7.44 -9.30
N ILE A 129 9.20 -8.68 -8.99
CA ILE A 129 8.08 -9.42 -9.60
C ILE A 129 7.25 -10.03 -8.49
N SER A 130 5.92 -9.91 -8.58
CA SER A 130 5.05 -10.49 -7.55
C SER A 130 3.66 -10.83 -8.08
N ASN A 131 3.17 -12.01 -7.71
CA ASN A 131 1.76 -12.26 -7.55
C ASN A 131 1.39 -11.81 -6.14
N THR A 132 1.14 -10.51 -5.95
CA THR A 132 1.09 -9.87 -4.66
C THR A 132 -0.10 -10.36 -3.83
N PRO A 133 0.12 -10.81 -2.57
CA PRO A 133 -0.97 -11.01 -1.63
C PRO A 133 -1.76 -9.70 -1.47
N TYR A 134 -3.09 -9.75 -1.66
CA TYR A 134 -3.88 -8.53 -1.79
C TYR A 134 -3.83 -7.60 -0.57
N GLN A 135 -3.68 -8.18 0.62
CA GLN A 135 -3.62 -7.44 1.89
C GLN A 135 -2.40 -6.51 2.01
N ILE A 136 -1.31 -6.83 1.32
CA ILE A 136 -0.09 -6.02 1.36
C ILE A 136 0.11 -5.16 0.11
N SER A 137 -0.90 -5.03 -0.76
CA SER A 137 -0.77 -4.30 -2.02
C SER A 137 -0.35 -2.85 -1.82
N SER A 138 -1.06 -2.10 -0.96
CA SER A 138 -0.77 -0.69 -0.68
C SER A 138 0.59 -0.50 0.02
N PRO A 139 0.87 -1.14 1.17
CA PRO A 139 2.15 -0.97 1.84
C PRO A 139 3.34 -1.42 1.01
N LEU A 140 3.19 -2.44 0.14
CA LEU A 140 4.26 -2.86 -0.76
C LEU A 140 4.59 -1.78 -1.80
N VAL A 141 3.57 -1.18 -2.42
CA VAL A 141 3.79 -0.09 -3.40
C VAL A 141 4.49 1.09 -2.73
N PHE A 142 4.01 1.55 -1.58
CA PHE A 142 4.65 2.65 -0.84
C PHE A 142 6.10 2.32 -0.46
N LYS A 143 6.36 1.10 0.02
CA LYS A 143 7.72 0.65 0.34
C LYS A 143 8.64 0.69 -0.88
N LEU A 144 8.20 0.18 -2.03
CA LEU A 144 9.01 0.21 -3.25
C LEU A 144 9.30 1.64 -3.74
N LEU A 145 8.35 2.57 -3.58
CA LEU A 145 8.53 3.98 -3.96
C LEU A 145 9.46 4.73 -3.02
N SER A 146 9.48 4.40 -1.72
CA SER A 146 10.32 5.06 -0.71
C SER A 146 11.79 4.61 -0.75
N LEU A 147 12.12 3.51 -1.44
CA LEU A 147 13.49 3.03 -1.52
C LEU A 147 14.46 4.10 -2.04
N LYS A 148 15.60 4.27 -1.38
CA LYS A 148 16.69 5.15 -1.83
C LYS A 148 17.24 4.72 -3.20
N ASN A 149 17.37 3.40 -3.39
CA ASN A 149 17.79 2.78 -4.64
C ASN A 149 16.62 1.95 -5.18
N PRO A 150 15.67 2.56 -5.90
CA PRO A 150 14.52 1.84 -6.42
C PRO A 150 14.94 0.88 -7.55
N PRO A 151 14.17 -0.21 -7.76
CA PRO A 151 14.40 -1.12 -8.88
C PRO A 151 14.18 -0.41 -10.22
N ARG A 152 14.78 -0.95 -11.29
CA ARG A 152 14.52 -0.50 -12.67
C ARG A 152 13.04 -0.58 -13.03
N CYS A 153 12.37 -1.64 -12.60
CA CYS A 153 10.92 -1.77 -12.69
C CYS A 153 10.38 -2.78 -11.68
N ALA A 154 9.08 -2.68 -11.40
CA ALA A 154 8.31 -3.68 -10.68
C ALA A 154 7.14 -4.16 -11.53
N VAL A 155 6.95 -5.47 -11.68
CA VAL A 155 5.81 -6.09 -12.38
C VAL A 155 4.99 -6.84 -11.36
N LEU A 156 3.87 -6.25 -11.01
CA LEU A 156 3.07 -6.65 -9.85
C LEU A 156 1.63 -6.97 -10.27
N MET A 157 1.08 -8.02 -9.68
CA MET A 157 -0.31 -8.38 -9.90
C MET A 157 -1.14 -8.02 -8.67
N PHE A 158 -2.20 -7.26 -8.89
CA PHE A 158 -3.11 -6.75 -7.86
C PHE A 158 -4.57 -7.07 -8.19
N GLN A 159 -5.46 -6.87 -7.24
CA GLN A 159 -6.89 -6.80 -7.51
C GLN A 159 -7.16 -5.68 -8.52
N ARG A 160 -8.15 -5.91 -9.40
CA ARG A 160 -8.50 -4.96 -10.47
C ARG A 160 -8.74 -3.54 -9.96
N GLU A 161 -9.51 -3.40 -8.91
CA GLU A 161 -9.84 -2.07 -8.35
C GLU A 161 -8.58 -1.36 -7.83
N PHE A 162 -7.75 -2.05 -7.05
CA PHE A 162 -6.48 -1.50 -6.57
C PHE A 162 -5.58 -1.07 -7.74
N ALA A 163 -5.44 -1.90 -8.76
CA ALA A 163 -4.66 -1.56 -9.94
C ALA A 163 -5.21 -0.30 -10.66
N MET A 164 -6.53 -0.14 -10.72
CA MET A 164 -7.16 1.04 -11.34
C MET A 164 -6.91 2.33 -10.54
N ARG A 165 -6.77 2.25 -9.20
CA ARG A 165 -6.37 3.42 -8.38
C ARG A 165 -4.99 3.97 -8.79
N LEU A 166 -4.06 3.12 -9.22
CA LEU A 166 -2.71 3.55 -9.64
C LEU A 166 -2.74 4.47 -10.87
N PHE A 167 -3.76 4.35 -11.72
CA PHE A 167 -3.94 5.11 -12.97
C PHE A 167 -4.95 6.24 -12.83
N ALA A 168 -5.69 6.31 -11.72
CA ALA A 168 -6.76 7.27 -11.53
C ALA A 168 -6.24 8.71 -11.65
N LYS A 169 -7.04 9.58 -12.29
CA LYS A 169 -6.75 11.00 -12.52
C LYS A 169 -7.52 11.89 -11.56
N PRO A 170 -7.09 13.14 -11.37
CA PRO A 170 -7.83 14.12 -10.59
C PRO A 170 -9.31 14.20 -11.04
N GLY A 171 -10.22 14.19 -10.07
CA GLY A 171 -11.67 14.19 -10.30
C GLY A 171 -12.32 12.81 -10.41
N GLU A 172 -11.56 11.74 -10.68
CA GLU A 172 -12.11 10.39 -10.73
C GLU A 172 -12.43 9.84 -9.33
N LYS A 173 -13.44 8.94 -9.23
CA LYS A 173 -13.85 8.34 -7.96
C LYS A 173 -12.69 7.60 -7.27
N LEU A 174 -11.86 6.89 -8.04
CA LEU A 174 -10.75 6.07 -7.54
C LEU A 174 -9.48 6.87 -7.24
N TYR A 175 -9.46 8.18 -7.53
CA TYR A 175 -8.30 9.03 -7.25
C TYR A 175 -8.09 9.18 -5.75
N SER A 176 -6.87 8.92 -5.29
CA SER A 176 -6.52 8.81 -3.87
C SER A 176 -5.05 9.18 -3.64
N ARG A 177 -4.62 9.20 -2.37
CA ARG A 177 -3.21 9.37 -2.00
C ARG A 177 -2.28 8.41 -2.76
N LEU A 178 -2.71 7.14 -2.91
CA LEU A 178 -1.98 6.14 -3.68
C LEU A 178 -1.74 6.59 -5.13
N SER A 179 -2.78 7.14 -5.79
CA SER A 179 -2.68 7.62 -7.18
C SER A 179 -1.62 8.70 -7.32
N VAL A 180 -1.66 9.70 -6.46
CA VAL A 180 -0.74 10.84 -6.48
C VAL A 180 0.70 10.39 -6.18
N ASN A 181 0.88 9.58 -5.12
CA ASN A 181 2.20 9.07 -4.77
C ASN A 181 2.83 8.28 -5.91
N VAL A 182 2.08 7.33 -6.47
CA VAL A 182 2.64 6.48 -7.54
C VAL A 182 2.99 7.31 -8.76
N GLN A 183 2.10 8.22 -9.18
CA GLN A 183 2.31 9.02 -10.40
C GLN A 183 3.43 10.05 -10.21
N MET A 184 3.65 10.55 -8.99
CA MET A 184 4.78 11.42 -8.68
C MET A 184 6.13 10.72 -8.82
N TRP A 185 6.26 9.50 -8.31
CA TRP A 185 7.55 8.80 -8.22
C TRP A 185 7.83 7.84 -9.35
N ALA A 186 6.79 7.38 -10.08
CA ALA A 186 6.90 6.35 -11.08
C ALA A 186 5.95 6.57 -12.27
N ARG A 187 6.30 5.93 -13.39
CA ARG A 187 5.40 5.72 -14.51
C ARG A 187 4.73 4.37 -14.34
N VAL A 188 3.41 4.33 -14.43
CA VAL A 188 2.63 3.09 -14.33
C VAL A 188 2.03 2.74 -15.67
N SER A 189 2.14 1.48 -16.07
CA SER A 189 1.52 0.96 -17.29
C SER A 189 0.75 -0.32 -17.00
N HIS A 190 -0.44 -0.41 -17.59
CA HIS A 190 -1.25 -1.62 -17.55
C HIS A 190 -0.65 -2.68 -18.47
N VAL A 191 -0.41 -3.87 -17.94
CA VAL A 191 0.16 -4.99 -18.70
C VAL A 191 -0.92 -5.90 -19.25
N MET A 192 -1.75 -6.46 -18.37
CA MET A 192 -2.79 -7.41 -18.75
C MET A 192 -3.83 -7.61 -17.65
N LYS A 193 -5.03 -8.01 -18.05
CA LYS A 193 -6.07 -8.52 -17.15
C LYS A 193 -5.88 -10.01 -16.93
N VAL A 194 -6.15 -10.47 -15.71
CA VAL A 194 -6.07 -11.90 -15.35
C VAL A 194 -7.38 -12.33 -14.72
N GLY A 195 -8.09 -13.19 -15.42
CA GLY A 195 -9.38 -13.72 -14.97
C GLY A 195 -9.23 -14.66 -13.77
N ARG A 196 -10.26 -14.72 -12.94
CA ARG A 196 -10.32 -15.52 -11.69
C ARG A 196 -10.01 -17.01 -11.88
N ALA A 197 -10.37 -17.57 -13.04
CA ALA A 197 -10.14 -18.99 -13.37
C ALA A 197 -8.65 -19.38 -13.43
N ASN A 198 -7.73 -18.41 -13.51
CA ASN A 198 -6.29 -18.67 -13.55
C ASN A 198 -5.67 -18.95 -12.17
N PHE A 199 -6.46 -18.90 -11.10
CA PHE A 199 -5.99 -19.09 -9.72
C PHE A 199 -6.61 -20.33 -9.05
N ASN A 200 -5.94 -20.81 -8.00
CA ASN A 200 -6.43 -21.84 -7.11
C ASN A 200 -6.07 -21.49 -5.64
N PRO A 201 -7.06 -21.24 -4.76
CA PRO A 201 -8.47 -21.05 -5.07
C PRO A 201 -8.70 -19.76 -5.91
N PRO A 202 -9.83 -19.67 -6.66
CA PRO A 202 -10.12 -18.47 -7.42
C PRO A 202 -10.46 -17.30 -6.48
N PRO A 203 -9.92 -16.08 -6.72
CA PRO A 203 -10.26 -14.89 -5.94
C PRO A 203 -11.71 -14.44 -6.21
N LYS A 204 -12.24 -13.56 -5.35
CA LYS A 204 -13.59 -12.99 -5.50
C LYS A 204 -13.67 -12.04 -6.71
N VAL A 205 -12.58 -11.34 -7.03
CA VAL A 205 -12.48 -10.34 -8.09
C VAL A 205 -11.40 -10.68 -9.10
N GLU A 206 -11.45 -10.06 -10.28
CA GLU A 206 -10.39 -10.16 -11.29
C GLU A 206 -9.11 -9.47 -10.82
N SER A 207 -7.99 -9.85 -11.42
CA SER A 207 -6.69 -9.24 -11.17
C SER A 207 -6.18 -8.50 -12.41
N ASN A 208 -5.31 -7.51 -12.18
CA ASN A 208 -4.58 -6.83 -13.23
C ASN A 208 -3.08 -6.89 -12.90
N VAL A 209 -2.27 -7.10 -13.94
CA VAL A 209 -0.83 -6.96 -13.88
C VAL A 209 -0.48 -5.54 -14.30
N VAL A 210 0.33 -4.88 -13.49
CA VAL A 210 0.84 -3.54 -13.74
C VAL A 210 2.37 -3.55 -13.75
N ARG A 211 2.95 -2.64 -14.51
CA ARG A 211 4.37 -2.37 -14.53
C ARG A 211 4.59 -0.97 -13.98
N ILE A 212 5.39 -0.86 -12.93
CA ILE A 212 5.75 0.38 -12.25
C ILE A 212 7.23 0.63 -12.51
N GLU A 213 7.54 1.77 -13.12
CA GLU A 213 8.90 2.19 -13.47
C GLU A 213 9.22 3.50 -12.77
N PRO A 214 10.13 3.50 -11.78
CA PRO A 214 10.56 4.74 -11.13
C PRO A 214 11.03 5.78 -12.14
N LYS A 215 10.66 7.05 -11.91
CA LYS A 215 11.09 8.18 -12.76
C LYS A 215 12.59 8.43 -12.62
N HIS A 216 13.25 8.67 -13.74
CA HIS A 216 14.63 9.12 -13.80
C HIS A 216 14.70 10.39 -14.68
N PRO A 217 15.30 11.50 -14.20
CA PRO A 217 15.81 11.66 -12.82
C PRO A 217 14.69 11.59 -11.78
N ARG A 218 15.04 11.16 -10.56
CA ARG A 218 14.10 11.13 -9.43
C ARG A 218 13.72 12.57 -9.06
N PRO A 219 12.46 12.86 -8.72
CA PRO A 219 12.07 14.16 -8.19
C PRO A 219 12.95 14.59 -7.01
N GLN A 220 13.40 15.86 -7.01
CA GLN A 220 14.30 16.43 -6.00
C GLN A 220 13.53 16.94 -4.78
N ILE A 221 12.65 16.09 -4.24
CA ILE A 221 11.88 16.34 -3.02
C ILE A 221 12.03 15.16 -2.06
N SER A 222 11.84 15.39 -0.77
CA SER A 222 11.78 14.30 0.20
C SER A 222 10.52 13.48 0.00
N TYR A 223 10.66 12.16 0.02
CA TYR A 223 9.51 11.25 -0.03
C TYR A 223 8.62 11.44 1.20
N ASP A 224 9.24 11.59 2.38
CA ASP A 224 8.52 11.69 3.65
C ASP A 224 7.74 13.00 3.75
N GLU A 225 8.33 14.12 3.30
CA GLU A 225 7.65 15.41 3.19
C GLU A 225 6.44 15.35 2.26
N TRP A 226 6.63 14.75 1.08
CA TRP A 226 5.57 14.59 0.10
C TRP A 226 4.43 13.72 0.61
N ASP A 227 4.75 12.53 1.13
CA ASP A 227 3.75 11.61 1.64
C ASP A 227 3.05 12.15 2.89
N GLY A 228 3.77 12.86 3.76
CA GLY A 228 3.21 13.52 4.94
C GLY A 228 2.17 14.59 4.57
N LEU A 229 2.47 15.45 3.60
CA LEU A 229 1.51 16.42 3.05
C LEU A 229 0.26 15.71 2.52
N LEU A 230 0.45 14.69 1.67
CA LEU A 230 -0.67 13.96 1.08
C LEU A 230 -1.52 13.21 2.10
N ARG A 231 -0.94 12.70 3.18
CA ARG A 231 -1.68 12.09 4.28
C ARG A 231 -2.69 13.06 4.88
N ILE A 232 -2.32 14.32 5.09
CA ILE A 232 -3.23 15.34 5.59
C ILE A 232 -4.31 15.67 4.55
N CYS A 233 -3.92 15.92 3.29
CA CYS A 233 -4.84 16.30 2.24
C CYS A 233 -5.93 15.24 1.97
N PHE A 234 -5.56 13.96 1.99
CA PHE A 234 -6.45 12.85 1.62
C PHE A 234 -7.22 12.22 2.79
N VAL A 235 -6.95 12.59 4.04
CA VAL A 235 -7.78 12.13 5.17
C VAL A 235 -9.26 12.45 4.93
N ARG A 236 -9.54 13.61 4.36
CA ARG A 236 -10.90 14.08 4.04
C ARG A 236 -10.97 14.53 2.58
N LYS A 237 -10.66 13.63 1.63
CA LYS A 237 -10.51 13.91 0.18
C LYS A 237 -11.67 14.69 -0.46
N ASN A 238 -12.87 14.63 0.13
CA ASN A 238 -14.09 15.30 -0.35
C ASN A 238 -14.31 16.69 0.28
N LYS A 239 -13.57 17.06 1.31
CA LYS A 239 -13.59 18.41 1.90
C LYS A 239 -12.56 19.31 1.21
N THR A 240 -12.67 20.62 1.42
CA THR A 240 -11.68 21.60 0.93
C THR A 240 -10.34 21.42 1.62
N LEU A 241 -9.26 21.88 1.00
CA LEU A 241 -7.93 21.85 1.62
C LEU A 241 -7.91 22.70 2.88
N SER A 242 -8.57 23.88 2.88
CA SER A 242 -8.74 24.69 4.10
C SER A 242 -9.36 23.88 5.24
N ALA A 243 -10.46 23.16 4.98
CA ALA A 243 -11.09 22.30 5.99
C ALA A 243 -10.18 21.11 6.43
N SER A 244 -9.32 20.60 5.56
CA SER A 244 -8.39 19.51 5.89
C SER A 244 -7.28 19.97 6.83
N PHE A 245 -6.73 21.17 6.61
CA PHE A 245 -5.65 21.71 7.42
C PHE A 245 -6.11 22.43 8.69
N LEU A 246 -7.17 23.22 8.62
CA LEU A 246 -7.64 24.09 9.71
C LEU A 246 -8.80 23.50 10.51
N GLY A 247 -9.60 22.64 9.88
CA GLY A 247 -10.81 22.09 10.47
C GLY A 247 -10.59 20.91 11.44
N THR A 248 -9.33 20.45 11.65
CA THR A 248 -9.03 19.33 12.54
C THR A 248 -7.95 19.70 13.53
N SER A 249 -8.27 19.71 14.83
CA SER A 249 -7.32 20.07 15.87
C SER A 249 -6.06 19.21 15.90
N ALA A 250 -6.18 17.90 15.59
CA ALA A 250 -5.06 16.98 15.53
C ALA A 250 -4.04 17.32 14.42
N VAL A 251 -4.51 17.83 13.28
CA VAL A 251 -3.63 18.28 12.19
C VAL A 251 -2.88 19.54 12.61
N VAL A 252 -3.57 20.50 13.20
CA VAL A 252 -2.94 21.74 13.68
C VAL A 252 -1.90 21.44 14.77
N GLU A 253 -2.21 20.53 15.70
CA GLU A 253 -1.28 20.09 16.77
C GLU A 253 -0.03 19.38 16.18
N LEU A 254 -0.23 18.55 15.14
CA LEU A 254 0.88 17.91 14.43
C LEU A 254 1.79 18.96 13.78
N LEU A 255 1.21 19.88 13.02
CA LEU A 255 1.97 20.92 12.32
C LEU A 255 2.64 21.90 13.28
N GLU A 256 2.02 22.19 14.44
CA GLU A 256 2.62 22.97 15.52
C GLU A 256 3.87 22.27 16.08
N ASN A 257 3.80 20.98 16.33
CA ASN A 257 4.93 20.22 16.83
C ASN A 257 6.07 20.17 15.81
N ASN A 258 5.75 19.95 14.52
CA ASN A 258 6.74 19.98 13.45
C ASN A 258 7.38 21.37 13.29
N TYR A 259 6.59 22.44 13.39
CA TYR A 259 7.09 23.82 13.33
C TYR A 259 8.03 24.14 14.50
N LYS A 260 7.68 23.75 15.74
CA LYS A 260 8.55 23.90 16.90
C LYS A 260 9.86 23.15 16.73
N LEU A 261 9.81 21.94 16.19
CA LEU A 261 11.01 21.15 15.91
C LEU A 261 11.90 21.83 14.86
N TYR A 262 11.29 22.32 13.79
CA TYR A 262 11.99 23.06 12.74
C TYR A 262 12.67 24.32 13.29
N CYS A 263 11.95 25.12 14.09
CA CYS A 263 12.53 26.31 14.74
C CYS A 263 13.70 25.96 15.66
N ALA A 264 13.58 24.90 16.46
CA ALA A 264 14.64 24.44 17.34
C ALA A 264 15.89 23.94 16.58
N GLN A 265 15.69 23.28 15.43
CA GLN A 265 16.80 22.78 14.60
C GLN A 265 17.54 23.89 13.84
N ASN A 266 16.87 25.02 13.58
CA ASN A 266 17.42 26.13 12.80
C ASN A 266 17.74 27.37 13.68
N ASP A 267 17.70 27.24 15.01
CA ASP A 267 17.90 28.33 15.96
C ASP A 267 17.02 29.57 15.72
N ILE A 268 15.77 29.32 15.27
CA ILE A 268 14.78 30.37 15.00
C ILE A 268 14.01 30.65 16.30
N ALA A 269 14.08 31.88 16.79
CA ALA A 269 13.26 32.28 17.93
C ALA A 269 11.79 32.33 17.55
N ILE A 270 10.93 31.68 18.34
CA ILE A 270 9.48 31.76 18.16
C ILE A 270 9.01 33.04 18.85
N ASP A 271 8.52 34.00 18.05
CA ASP A 271 7.99 35.27 18.58
C ASP A 271 6.56 35.04 19.11
N GLU A 272 6.46 34.88 20.43
CA GLU A 272 5.18 34.67 21.12
C GLU A 272 4.40 35.99 21.34
N THR A 273 5.00 37.15 21.10
CA THR A 273 4.39 38.45 21.43
C THR A 273 3.32 38.90 20.45
N SER A 274 3.31 38.35 19.24
CA SER A 274 2.31 38.69 18.20
C SER A 274 0.96 37.97 18.35
N ALA A 275 0.77 37.19 19.41
CA ALA A 275 -0.45 36.37 19.59
C ALA A 275 -1.55 37.04 20.42
N ASP A 276 -1.25 38.12 21.14
CA ASP A 276 -2.21 38.73 22.06
C ASP A 276 -3.25 39.65 21.37
N ASP A 277 -2.93 40.14 20.14
CA ASP A 277 -3.85 41.02 19.41
C ASP A 277 -5.06 40.29 18.77
N ASP A 278 -4.92 39.00 18.46
CA ASP A 278 -5.98 38.23 17.76
C ASP A 278 -6.95 37.49 18.71
N ALA A 279 -6.64 37.42 19.99
CA ALA A 279 -7.51 36.75 20.98
C ALA A 279 -8.83 37.52 21.17
N GLN A 280 -8.87 38.83 20.89
CA GLN A 280 -10.02 39.69 21.07
C GLN A 280 -10.97 39.73 19.85
N MET A 281 -10.52 39.38 18.64
CA MET A 281 -11.38 39.42 17.43
C MET A 281 -12.18 38.15 17.17
N ASN A 282 -11.84 37.02 17.79
CA ASN A 282 -12.48 35.72 17.51
C ASN A 282 -13.62 35.33 18.48
N GLU A 283 -14.01 36.16 19.41
CA GLU A 283 -15.18 35.89 20.27
C GLU A 283 -16.55 36.19 19.61
N GLU A 284 -16.56 36.89 18.45
CA GLU A 284 -17.82 37.26 17.79
C GLU A 284 -18.27 36.32 16.64
N ASN A 285 -17.45 35.37 16.21
CA ASN A 285 -17.88 34.40 15.19
C ASN A 285 -17.86 32.96 15.76
N GLY A 286 -18.66 32.75 16.78
CA GLY A 286 -18.91 31.46 17.39
C GLY A 286 -19.87 30.58 16.60
N ASP A 287 -19.50 30.10 15.44
CA ASP A 287 -20.08 28.87 14.92
C ASP A 287 -19.20 27.67 15.38
N GLU A 288 -19.46 27.25 16.61
CA GLU A 288 -19.05 25.95 17.09
C GLU A 288 -19.80 24.89 16.27
N MET A 289 -19.27 24.58 15.08
CA MET A 289 -19.69 23.38 14.36
C MET A 289 -19.28 22.19 15.19
N GLU A 290 -20.28 21.45 15.69
CA GLU A 290 -20.14 20.21 16.45
C GLU A 290 -19.28 19.21 15.68
N VAL A 291 -17.98 19.16 16.01
CA VAL A 291 -16.96 18.32 15.36
C VAL A 291 -17.15 16.84 15.68
N GLU A 292 -18.01 16.50 16.66
CA GLU A 292 -18.17 15.11 17.13
C GLU A 292 -19.09 14.25 16.27
N GLU A 293 -20.04 14.80 15.53
CA GLU A 293 -20.94 14.01 14.68
C GLU A 293 -20.39 13.76 13.26
N GLU A 294 -19.55 14.66 12.72
CA GLU A 294 -18.99 14.49 11.38
C GLU A 294 -17.91 13.40 11.27
N PHE A 295 -17.32 13.00 12.38
CA PHE A 295 -16.31 11.93 12.38
C PHE A 295 -16.92 10.52 12.27
N ARG A 296 -18.22 10.36 12.51
CA ARG A 296 -18.96 9.10 12.29
C ARG A 296 -19.26 8.81 10.83
N GLY A 297 -19.08 9.77 9.93
CA GLY A 297 -19.25 9.62 8.48
C GLY A 297 -18.06 8.99 7.75
N PHE A 298 -17.05 8.47 8.44
CA PHE A 298 -15.83 7.87 7.87
C PHE A 298 -16.00 6.43 7.40
N SER A 299 -17.24 5.93 7.37
CA SER A 299 -17.54 4.59 6.85
C SER A 299 -18.19 4.70 5.48
N ASP A 300 -17.48 5.24 4.48
CA ASP A 300 -17.74 4.82 3.12
C ASP A 300 -17.07 3.43 3.01
N PRO A 301 -17.84 2.32 2.91
CA PRO A 301 -17.27 0.97 2.87
C PRO A 301 -16.36 0.73 1.66
N ASP A 302 -16.36 1.67 0.70
CA ASP A 302 -15.47 1.68 -0.46
C ASP A 302 -14.13 2.41 -0.23
N ASP A 303 -13.97 3.14 0.87
CA ASP A 303 -12.77 3.91 1.23
C ASP A 303 -11.98 3.27 2.39
N VAL A 304 -11.82 1.96 2.36
CA VAL A 304 -10.85 1.28 3.24
C VAL A 304 -9.44 1.58 2.71
N ASP A 305 -8.99 2.82 2.87
CA ASP A 305 -7.57 3.09 2.99
C ASP A 305 -7.18 2.60 4.38
N ASP A 306 -6.59 1.40 4.46
CA ASP A 306 -6.05 0.82 5.69
C ASP A 306 -4.95 1.69 6.35
N ASP A 307 -4.64 2.82 5.75
CA ASP A 307 -3.57 3.76 6.07
C ASP A 307 -4.05 5.08 6.69
N VAL A 308 -5.07 5.03 7.55
CA VAL A 308 -5.40 6.20 8.39
C VAL A 308 -4.21 6.48 9.31
N PRO A 309 -3.59 7.66 9.25
CA PRO A 309 -2.42 7.98 10.05
C PRO A 309 -2.65 7.75 11.55
N ASP A 310 -1.65 7.22 12.26
CA ASP A 310 -1.77 6.85 13.67
C ASP A 310 -2.13 8.03 14.59
N PHE A 311 -1.78 9.25 14.21
CA PHE A 311 -2.16 10.45 14.95
C PHE A 311 -3.67 10.70 14.95
N PHE A 312 -4.40 10.32 13.88
CA PHE A 312 -5.86 10.34 13.88
C PHE A 312 -6.46 9.23 14.75
N LYS A 313 -5.85 8.04 14.75
CA LYS A 313 -6.29 6.92 15.60
C LYS A 313 -6.12 7.25 17.09
N THR A 314 -5.10 8.00 17.42
CA THR A 314 -4.79 8.40 18.81
C THR A 314 -5.69 9.54 19.28
N ALA A 315 -6.10 10.45 18.40
CA ALA A 315 -7.03 11.54 18.70
C ALA A 315 -8.44 11.00 19.07
N GLN A 316 -8.88 9.91 18.43
CA GLN A 316 -10.18 9.27 18.76
C GLN A 316 -10.25 8.71 20.19
N LYS A 317 -9.12 8.33 20.80
CA LYS A 317 -9.07 7.76 22.16
C LYS A 317 -9.06 8.82 23.26
N LYS A 318 -8.84 10.10 22.95
CA LYS A 318 -8.74 11.20 23.92
C LYS A 318 -9.99 12.10 23.98
N GLY A 319 -11.16 11.59 23.61
CA GLY A 319 -12.43 12.27 23.75
C GLY A 319 -12.72 12.63 25.21
N GLY A 320 -12.25 13.77 25.66
CA GLY A 320 -12.45 14.35 26.96
C GLY A 320 -12.30 15.86 26.87
N ASN A 321 -13.36 16.56 27.21
CA ASN A 321 -13.58 18.00 27.28
C ASN A 321 -12.35 18.74 27.88
N ARG A 322 -11.36 19.09 27.07
CA ARG A 322 -10.28 20.01 27.45
C ARG A 322 -10.43 21.28 26.63
N LYS A 323 -10.98 22.34 27.26
CA LYS A 323 -10.71 23.72 26.85
C LYS A 323 -9.18 23.89 26.94
N LYS A 324 -8.47 23.60 25.84
CA LYS A 324 -7.04 23.94 25.73
C LYS A 324 -6.96 25.42 25.46
N ASN A 325 -6.27 26.17 26.31
CA ASN A 325 -5.72 27.46 25.96
C ASN A 325 -4.96 27.29 24.64
N ARG A 326 -5.43 27.93 23.58
CA ARG A 326 -4.73 27.95 22.29
C ARG A 326 -3.43 28.71 22.52
N GLY A 327 -2.29 28.02 22.50
CA GLY A 327 -0.99 28.63 22.68
C GLY A 327 -0.67 29.61 21.55
N ALA A 328 0.17 30.60 21.79
CA ALA A 328 0.64 31.60 20.82
C ALA A 328 1.13 30.94 19.51
N VAL A 329 1.85 29.84 19.62
CA VAL A 329 2.38 29.09 18.45
C VAL A 329 1.27 28.52 17.56
N THR A 330 0.14 28.08 18.13
CA THR A 330 -1.02 27.60 17.36
C THR A 330 -1.57 28.70 16.46
N GLY A 331 -1.65 29.94 16.93
CA GLY A 331 -2.04 31.10 16.15
C GLY A 331 -1.09 31.39 14.99
N ILE A 332 0.22 31.33 15.23
CA ILE A 332 1.25 31.51 14.20
C ILE A 332 1.09 30.46 13.10
N VAL A 333 0.97 29.19 13.47
CA VAL A 333 0.87 28.09 12.50
C VAL A 333 -0.43 28.22 11.68
N ARG A 334 -1.56 28.59 12.29
CA ARG A 334 -2.82 28.83 11.57
C ARG A 334 -2.67 29.95 10.53
N ARG A 335 -2.11 31.09 10.89
CA ARG A 335 -1.87 32.21 9.95
C ARG A 335 -0.97 31.79 8.79
N LYS A 336 0.09 31.03 9.05
CA LYS A 336 0.97 30.48 8.00
C LYS A 336 0.22 29.53 7.07
N ILE A 337 -0.64 28.67 7.58
CA ILE A 337 -1.49 27.76 6.77
C ILE A 337 -2.43 28.60 5.90
N GLU A 338 -3.12 29.58 6.45
CA GLU A 338 -4.06 30.46 5.73
C GLU A 338 -3.33 31.24 4.64
N LYS A 339 -2.15 31.77 4.94
CA LYS A 339 -1.30 32.47 3.97
C LYS A 339 -0.95 31.58 2.78
N VAL A 340 -0.43 30.37 3.02
CA VAL A 340 -0.05 29.43 1.95
C VAL A 340 -1.25 29.03 1.11
N LEU A 341 -2.38 28.72 1.75
CA LEU A 341 -3.61 28.33 1.04
C LEU A 341 -4.16 29.50 0.21
N GLY A 342 -4.04 30.74 0.68
CA GLY A 342 -4.42 31.94 -0.06
C GLY A 342 -3.49 32.23 -1.24
N GLU A 343 -2.18 32.23 -1.03
CA GLU A 343 -1.18 32.51 -2.09
C GLU A 343 -1.20 31.45 -3.19
N THR A 344 -1.52 30.20 -2.86
CA THR A 344 -1.63 29.12 -3.84
C THR A 344 -2.98 29.04 -4.54
N GLU A 345 -3.99 29.80 -4.06
CA GLU A 345 -5.39 29.75 -4.52
C GLU A 345 -6.04 28.37 -4.41
N LEU A 346 -5.58 27.55 -3.48
CA LEU A 346 -6.03 26.16 -3.30
C LEU A 346 -6.96 25.94 -2.10
N ALA A 347 -7.25 26.98 -1.31
CA ALA A 347 -8.05 26.91 -0.10
C ALA A 347 -9.38 26.17 -0.29
N ASP A 348 -10.12 26.49 -1.35
CA ASP A 348 -11.45 25.95 -1.66
C ASP A 348 -11.40 24.69 -2.53
N LYS A 349 -10.22 24.33 -3.03
CA LYS A 349 -10.05 23.13 -3.85
C LYS A 349 -10.09 21.88 -2.96
N ARG A 350 -10.67 20.80 -3.48
CA ARG A 350 -10.70 19.52 -2.77
C ARG A 350 -9.51 18.66 -3.19
N ALA A 351 -8.89 17.92 -2.27
CA ALA A 351 -7.72 17.09 -2.56
C ALA A 351 -7.93 16.15 -3.77
N ARG A 352 -9.11 15.56 -3.91
CA ARG A 352 -9.43 14.69 -5.04
C ARG A 352 -9.43 15.40 -6.42
N MET A 353 -9.45 16.74 -6.44
CA MET A 353 -9.43 17.56 -7.66
C MET A 353 -8.05 18.16 -7.94
N CYS A 354 -7.10 18.02 -7.02
CA CYS A 354 -5.75 18.53 -7.13
C CYS A 354 -4.87 17.58 -7.95
N ASP A 355 -4.05 18.12 -8.80
CA ASP A 355 -3.03 17.37 -9.54
C ASP A 355 -1.66 17.39 -8.81
N GLU A 356 -0.65 16.75 -9.41
CA GLU A 356 0.72 16.71 -8.85
C GLU A 356 1.29 18.13 -8.70
N GLY A 357 1.01 19.04 -9.64
CA GLY A 357 1.48 20.43 -9.63
C GLY A 357 0.87 21.24 -8.49
N ASP A 358 -0.42 21.04 -8.21
CA ASP A 358 -1.08 21.69 -7.07
C ASP A 358 -0.45 21.29 -5.74
N PHE A 359 -0.20 19.98 -5.55
CA PHE A 359 0.45 19.49 -4.32
C PHE A 359 1.91 19.96 -4.20
N LEU A 360 2.63 20.08 -5.33
CA LEU A 360 3.99 20.65 -5.31
C LEU A 360 3.99 22.12 -4.92
N LYS A 361 3.04 22.92 -5.40
CA LYS A 361 2.87 24.33 -4.98
C LYS A 361 2.60 24.43 -3.47
N LEU A 362 1.72 23.57 -2.95
CA LEU A 362 1.44 23.51 -1.51
C LEU A 362 2.69 23.15 -0.72
N LEU A 363 3.39 22.08 -1.10
CA LEU A 363 4.60 21.64 -0.40
C LEU A 363 5.66 22.74 -0.38
N TYR A 364 5.89 23.39 -1.51
CA TYR A 364 6.84 24.49 -1.61
C TYR A 364 6.41 25.67 -0.72
N GLY A 365 5.16 26.09 -0.77
CA GLY A 365 4.63 27.20 0.04
C GLY A 365 4.76 26.92 1.54
N PHE A 366 4.39 25.70 1.98
CA PHE A 366 4.53 25.31 3.37
C PHE A 366 5.98 25.29 3.84
N ASN A 367 6.89 24.74 3.04
CA ASN A 367 8.31 24.70 3.37
C ASN A 367 8.92 26.11 3.44
N GLN A 368 8.48 27.05 2.61
CA GLN A 368 8.91 28.47 2.70
C GLN A 368 8.47 29.11 4.02
N GLU A 369 7.33 28.72 4.55
CA GLU A 369 6.83 29.18 5.86
C GLU A 369 7.40 28.38 7.04
N GLY A 370 8.33 27.43 6.79
CA GLY A 370 8.95 26.58 7.81
C GLY A 370 8.01 25.49 8.35
N ILE A 371 6.93 25.16 7.62
CA ILE A 371 6.04 24.05 7.97
C ILE A 371 6.50 22.82 7.20
N HIS A 372 6.86 21.77 7.93
CA HIS A 372 7.33 20.49 7.41
C HIS A 372 6.41 19.34 7.79
N PHE A 373 6.44 18.27 6.99
CA PHE A 373 5.51 17.13 7.09
C PHE A 373 6.21 15.80 7.42
N ALA A 374 7.56 15.77 7.46
CA ALA A 374 8.36 14.59 7.78
C ALA A 374 8.55 14.42 9.28
#